data_680f7549fd31b0c7ddfa9e4d08988111
#
_entry.id   680f7549fd31b0c7ddfa9e4d08988111
#
_cell.length_a   1.000
_cell.length_b   1.000
_cell.length_c   1.000
_cell.angle_alpha   90.00
_cell.angle_beta   90.00
_cell.angle_gamma   90.00
#
_symmetry.space_group_name_H-M   'P 1'
#
loop_
_entity.id
_entity.type
_entity.pdbx_description
1 polymer ?
#
loop_
_entity_poly.entity_id
_entity_poly.type
_entity_poly.pdbx_seq_one_letter_code
_entity_poly.pdbx_strand_id
1 'polypeptide(L)' 'TADAAAAPNYTVKALPDGIGVFDAFGTLIRSFPVEVSTLPAADQNALQRGIDVTGKEALDKLLQDLTS' A
#
# COMPACT_ATOMS: atom_id res chain seq x y z
N THR A 1 -9.61 -16.69 16.79
CA THR A 1 -10.71 -16.92 16.04
C THR A 1 -10.60 -16.54 14.62
N ALA A 2 -11.62 -16.82 14.02
CA ALA A 2 -11.76 -16.45 12.66
C ALA A 2 -11.47 -14.99 12.46
N ASP A 3 -11.63 -14.23 13.48
CA ASP A 3 -11.40 -12.83 13.34
C ASP A 3 -9.99 -12.49 13.06
N ALA A 4 -9.08 -13.17 13.69
CA ALA A 4 -7.71 -12.94 13.40
C ALA A 4 -7.43 -13.31 11.98
N ALA A 5 -8.07 -14.36 11.52
CA ALA A 5 -7.90 -14.76 10.15
C ALA A 5 -8.62 -13.83 9.20
N ALA A 6 -9.56 -13.08 9.72
CA ALA A 6 -10.32 -12.17 8.88
C ALA A 6 -9.59 -10.86 8.60
N ALA A 7 -8.47 -10.60 9.25
CA ALA A 7 -7.72 -9.38 8.97
C ALA A 7 -7.22 -9.42 7.52
N PRO A 8 -7.65 -8.48 6.68
CA PRO A 8 -7.27 -8.53 5.28
C PRO A 8 -5.80 -8.15 5.09
N ASN A 9 -5.18 -8.75 4.10
CA ASN A 9 -3.84 -8.39 3.68
C ASN A 9 -3.93 -7.45 2.49
N TYR A 10 -3.11 -6.42 2.52
CA TYR A 10 -3.05 -5.46 1.42
C TYR A 10 -1.62 -5.34 0.94
N THR A 11 -1.47 -5.03 -0.33
CA THR A 11 -0.15 -4.75 -0.91
C THR A 11 -0.19 -3.37 -1.53
N VAL A 12 0.77 -2.53 -1.18
CA VAL A 12 0.87 -1.19 -1.72
C VAL A 12 2.03 -1.16 -2.70
N LYS A 13 1.77 -0.75 -3.93
CA LYS A 13 2.78 -0.74 -4.98
C LYS A 13 2.80 0.59 -5.72
N ALA A 14 3.94 0.90 -6.31
CA ALA A 14 4.06 2.06 -7.18
C ALA A 14 3.34 1.80 -8.50
N LEU A 15 2.61 2.79 -8.96
CA LEU A 15 1.95 2.76 -10.25
C LEU A 15 2.52 3.90 -11.11
N PRO A 16 2.36 3.84 -12.43
CA PRO A 16 2.79 4.95 -13.29
C PRO A 16 2.18 6.28 -12.89
N ASP A 17 0.96 6.25 -12.37
CA ASP A 17 0.23 7.46 -12.00
C ASP A 17 0.31 7.77 -10.50
N GLY A 18 0.97 6.94 -9.70
CA GLY A 18 1.01 7.17 -8.28
C GLY A 18 1.19 5.89 -7.48
N ILE A 19 0.31 5.66 -6.52
CA ILE A 19 0.38 4.50 -5.64
C ILE A 19 -0.92 3.71 -5.75
N GLY A 20 -0.81 2.39 -5.84
CA GLY A 20 -1.97 1.52 -5.88
C GLY A 20 -2.01 0.61 -4.67
N VAL A 21 -3.21 0.37 -4.15
CA VAL A 21 -3.45 -0.58 -3.07
C VAL A 21 -4.16 -1.78 -3.64
N PHE A 22 -3.59 -2.96 -3.42
CA PHE A 22 -4.13 -4.21 -3.91
C PHE A 22 -4.57 -5.07 -2.73
N ASP A 23 -5.63 -5.86 -2.94
CA ASP A 23 -6.09 -6.78 -1.91
C ASP A 23 -5.28 -8.07 -1.95
N ALA A 24 -5.69 -9.05 -1.12
CA ALA A 24 -5.00 -10.34 -1.04
C ALA A 24 -5.07 -11.12 -2.35
N PHE A 25 -5.99 -10.78 -3.21
CA PHE A 25 -6.16 -11.47 -4.50
C PHE A 25 -5.47 -10.75 -5.65
N GLY A 26 -4.78 -9.66 -5.35
CA GLY A 26 -4.08 -8.90 -6.37
C GLY A 26 -4.96 -7.94 -7.15
N THR A 27 -6.14 -7.66 -6.64
CA THR A 27 -7.06 -6.73 -7.28
C THR A 27 -6.82 -5.31 -6.79
N LEU A 28 -6.68 -4.39 -7.72
CA LEU A 28 -6.52 -2.98 -7.34
C LEU A 28 -7.81 -2.46 -6.76
N ILE A 29 -7.76 -2.06 -5.49
CA ILE A 29 -8.95 -1.57 -4.78
C ILE A 29 -8.94 -0.07 -4.54
N ARG A 30 -7.75 0.54 -4.55
CA ARG A 30 -7.63 1.99 -4.37
C ARG A 30 -6.39 2.48 -5.10
N SER A 31 -6.41 3.73 -5.52
CA SER A 31 -5.23 4.35 -6.10
C SER A 31 -5.17 5.81 -5.66
N PHE A 32 -3.97 6.35 -5.59
CA PHE A 32 -3.73 7.72 -5.14
C PHE A 32 -2.78 8.40 -6.10
N PRO A 33 -3.06 9.64 -6.50
CA PRO A 33 -2.19 10.38 -7.42
C PRO A 33 -1.00 10.98 -6.67
N VAL A 34 -0.07 10.14 -6.28
CA VAL A 34 1.13 10.56 -5.53
C VAL A 34 2.33 10.49 -6.45
N GLU A 35 3.17 11.54 -6.43
CA GLU A 35 4.42 11.53 -7.17
C GLU A 35 5.44 10.66 -6.45
N VAL A 36 5.58 9.43 -6.89
CA VAL A 36 6.50 8.50 -6.26
C VAL A 36 7.94 9.01 -6.30
N SER A 37 8.28 9.73 -7.35
CA SER A 37 9.63 10.25 -7.50
C SER A 37 10.00 11.28 -6.43
N THR A 38 9.04 11.86 -5.74
CA THR A 38 9.31 12.82 -4.67
C THR A 38 9.47 12.15 -3.31
N LEU A 39 9.23 10.85 -3.24
CA LEU A 39 9.38 10.11 -1.99
C LEU A 39 10.85 9.76 -1.75
N PRO A 40 11.23 9.50 -0.48
CA PRO A 40 12.58 9.02 -0.20
C PRO A 40 12.89 7.75 -0.98
N ALA A 41 14.16 7.54 -1.29
CA ALA A 41 14.57 6.39 -2.08
C ALA A 41 14.17 5.07 -1.44
N ALA A 42 14.21 4.99 -0.11
CA ALA A 42 13.79 3.78 0.59
C ALA A 42 12.33 3.47 0.33
N ASP A 43 11.47 4.48 0.33
CA ASP A 43 10.05 4.28 0.06
C ASP A 43 9.81 3.90 -1.40
N GLN A 44 10.53 4.52 -2.32
CA GLN A 44 10.43 4.17 -3.72
C GLN A 44 10.78 2.71 -3.95
N ASN A 45 11.89 2.26 -3.36
CA ASN A 45 12.31 0.88 -3.50
C ASN A 45 11.29 -0.08 -2.89
N ALA A 46 10.76 0.26 -1.73
CA ALA A 46 9.76 -0.57 -1.07
C ALA A 46 8.50 -0.68 -1.92
N LEU A 47 8.06 0.42 -2.53
CA LEU A 47 6.87 0.42 -3.37
C LEU A 47 7.09 -0.39 -4.65
N GLN A 48 8.29 -0.40 -5.19
CA GLN A 48 8.58 -1.21 -6.36
C GLN A 48 8.48 -2.70 -6.06
N ARG A 49 8.85 -3.10 -4.85
CA ARG A 49 8.71 -4.48 -4.41
C ARG A 49 7.30 -4.81 -3.99
N GLY A 50 6.55 -3.82 -3.56
CA GLY A 50 5.26 -4.01 -2.94
C GLY A 50 5.41 -4.08 -1.42
N ILE A 51 4.65 -3.25 -0.73
CA ILE A 51 4.67 -3.21 0.74
C ILE A 51 3.45 -3.99 1.23
N ASP A 52 3.69 -5.09 1.93
CA ASP A 52 2.60 -5.89 2.48
C ASP A 52 2.22 -5.36 3.84
N VAL A 53 0.94 -5.12 4.02
CA VAL A 53 0.40 -4.69 5.31
C VAL A 53 -0.79 -5.55 5.67
N THR A 54 -0.98 -5.78 6.95
CA THR A 54 -2.11 -6.57 7.44
C THR A 54 -3.04 -5.66 8.22
N GLY A 55 -4.31 -5.63 7.82
CA GLY A 55 -5.32 -4.84 8.48
C GLY A 55 -5.42 -3.43 7.94
N LYS A 56 -6.63 -2.88 8.02
CA LYS A 56 -6.91 -1.58 7.46
C LYS A 56 -6.18 -0.47 8.21
N GLU A 57 -6.00 -0.62 9.51
CA GLU A 57 -5.32 0.40 10.30
C GLU A 57 -3.86 0.55 9.87
N ALA A 58 -3.18 -0.56 9.66
CA ALA A 58 -1.81 -0.53 9.18
C ALA A 58 -1.74 0.07 7.79
N LEU A 59 -2.70 -0.25 6.94
CA LEU A 59 -2.79 0.31 5.62
C LEU A 59 -2.97 1.83 5.68
N ASP A 60 -3.90 2.29 6.50
CA ASP A 60 -4.16 3.72 6.63
C ASP A 60 -2.92 4.48 7.12
N LYS A 61 -2.21 3.91 8.07
CA LYS A 61 -0.99 4.53 8.57
C LYS A 61 0.08 4.66 7.49
N LEU A 62 0.24 3.59 6.72
CA LEU A 62 1.22 3.61 5.63
C LEU A 62 0.84 4.65 4.59
N LEU A 63 -0.43 4.71 4.22
CA LEU A 63 -0.89 5.68 3.25
C LEU A 63 -0.71 7.11 3.75
N GLN A 64 -0.95 7.33 5.03
CA GLN A 64 -0.73 8.63 5.63
C GLN A 64 0.73 9.05 5.52
N ASP A 65 1.65 8.14 5.81
CA ASP A 65 3.07 8.41 5.72
C ASP A 65 3.49 8.71 4.29
N LEU A 66 2.91 8.03 3.33
CA LEU A 66 3.28 8.21 1.94
C LEU A 66 2.65 9.45 1.31
N THR A 67 1.54 9.92 1.84
CA THR A 67 0.80 11.04 1.26
C THR A 67 0.91 12.34 2.03
N SER A 68 1.54 12.33 3.19
CA SER A 68 1.65 13.54 4.02
C SER A 68 2.90 14.37 3.74
#